data_91e75bd4defb8fff0900e13808cf0432
#
_entry.id   91e75bd4defb8fff0900e13808cf0432
#
_cell.length_a   1.000
_cell.length_b   1.000
_cell.length_c   1.000
_cell.angle_alpha   90.00
_cell.angle_beta   90.00
_cell.angle_gamma   90.00
#
_symmetry.space_group_name_H-M   'P 1'
#
loop_
_entity.id
_entity.type
_entity.pdbx_description
1 polymer ?
#
loop_
_entity_poly.entity_id
_entity_poly.type
_entity_poly.pdbx_seq_one_letter_code
_entity_poly.pdbx_strand_id
1 'polypeptide(L)'
;EGMKQLDATLETEVTRDSVIIASLLHDVCKSDIYFRSIKKRKNRLGQWEDCEGYKVSYKNFPMGHGEKSVILVLLSGLELTDAEMLAMRWHMGAWGVNMTSFEDMRNYDAAKTLYPLVSIVQAGDSLAASILERKGADLDEL
;
A
#
# COMPACT_ATOMS: atom_id res chain seq x y z
N GLU A 1 -0.86 -28.59 -17.25
CA GLU A 1 -0.46 -29.01 -15.88
C GLU A 1 -0.12 -27.79 -14.99
N GLY A 2 0.73 -26.85 -15.44
CA GLY A 2 1.12 -25.67 -14.67
C GLY A 2 -0.02 -24.76 -14.23
N MET A 3 -1.04 -24.53 -15.09
CA MET A 3 -2.21 -23.71 -14.72
C MET A 3 -3.08 -24.38 -13.65
N LYS A 4 -3.30 -25.70 -13.74
CA LYS A 4 -4.06 -26.43 -12.70
C LYS A 4 -3.36 -26.43 -11.35
N GLN A 5 -2.03 -26.47 -11.35
CA GLN A 5 -1.23 -26.39 -10.12
C GLN A 5 -1.26 -24.99 -9.51
N LEU A 6 -1.25 -23.94 -10.34
CA LEU A 6 -1.40 -22.55 -9.88
C LEU A 6 -2.78 -22.31 -9.27
N ASP A 7 -3.85 -22.78 -9.91
CA ASP A 7 -5.21 -22.65 -9.39
C ASP A 7 -5.36 -23.37 -8.03
N ALA A 8 -4.82 -24.58 -7.89
CA ALA A 8 -4.86 -25.33 -6.63
C ALA A 8 -4.05 -24.62 -5.52
N THR A 9 -2.92 -24.00 -5.83
CA THR A 9 -2.11 -23.24 -4.87
C THR A 9 -2.86 -21.98 -4.41
N LEU A 10 -3.47 -21.25 -5.36
CA LEU A 10 -4.26 -20.06 -5.03
C LEU A 10 -5.49 -20.39 -4.19
N GLU A 11 -6.17 -21.50 -4.47
CA GLU A 11 -7.35 -21.96 -3.69
C GLU A 11 -6.98 -22.35 -2.26
N THR A 12 -5.78 -22.87 -2.02
CA THR A 12 -5.35 -23.35 -0.69
C THR A 12 -4.65 -22.29 0.14
N GLU A 13 -4.01 -21.31 -0.49
CA GLU A 13 -3.14 -20.33 0.20
C GLU A 13 -3.73 -18.92 0.27
N VAL A 14 -4.71 -18.58 -0.58
CA VAL A 14 -5.31 -17.24 -0.63
C VAL A 14 -6.80 -17.32 -0.37
N THR A 15 -7.22 -16.88 0.80
CA THR A 15 -8.64 -16.77 1.13
C THR A 15 -9.21 -15.40 0.73
N ARG A 16 -10.51 -15.36 0.46
CA ARG A 16 -11.22 -14.09 0.23
C ARG A 16 -11.05 -13.13 1.40
N ASP A 17 -11.10 -13.64 2.62
CA ASP A 17 -11.01 -12.83 3.83
C ASP A 17 -9.62 -12.21 3.99
N SER A 18 -8.55 -12.97 3.72
CA SER A 18 -7.18 -12.45 3.74
C SER A 18 -6.96 -11.37 2.68
N VAL A 19 -7.56 -11.51 1.48
CA VAL A 19 -7.52 -10.44 0.47
C VAL A 19 -8.20 -9.18 0.98
N ILE A 20 -9.38 -9.31 1.59
CA ILE A 20 -10.13 -8.17 2.13
C ILE A 20 -9.34 -7.50 3.26
N ILE A 21 -8.85 -8.26 4.24
CA ILE A 21 -8.10 -7.75 5.39
C ILE A 21 -6.85 -7.00 4.92
N ALA A 22 -6.02 -7.65 4.12
CA ALA A 22 -4.78 -7.04 3.65
C ALA A 22 -5.05 -5.81 2.77
N SER A 23 -6.04 -5.85 1.86
CA SER A 23 -6.35 -4.73 0.98
C SER A 23 -6.97 -3.53 1.71
N LEU A 24 -7.76 -3.74 2.76
CA LEU A 24 -8.32 -2.64 3.54
C LEU A 24 -7.32 -2.01 4.50
N LEU A 25 -6.38 -2.79 5.02
CA LEU A 25 -5.51 -2.37 6.11
C LEU A 25 -4.08 -2.03 5.70
N HIS A 26 -3.67 -2.31 4.43
CA HIS A 26 -2.28 -2.07 4.00
C HIS A 26 -1.80 -0.63 4.22
N ASP A 27 -2.71 0.31 4.14
CA ASP A 27 -2.45 1.75 4.22
C ASP A 27 -2.98 2.41 5.50
N VAL A 28 -3.33 1.64 6.52
CA VAL A 28 -3.91 2.19 7.77
C VAL A 28 -2.98 3.21 8.46
N CYS A 29 -1.67 3.13 8.23
CA CYS A 29 -0.70 4.09 8.72
C CYS A 29 -0.95 5.52 8.20
N LYS A 30 -1.66 5.68 7.08
CA LYS A 30 -2.04 6.99 6.54
C LYS A 30 -2.91 7.79 7.52
N SER A 31 -3.68 7.12 8.38
CA SER A 31 -4.47 7.77 9.45
C SER A 31 -3.62 8.52 10.47
N ASP A 32 -2.35 8.15 10.62
CA ASP A 32 -1.42 8.71 11.62
C ASP A 32 -0.35 9.64 11.00
N ILE A 33 -0.28 9.73 9.68
CA ILE A 33 0.73 10.57 8.99
C ILE A 33 0.13 11.73 8.20
N TYR A 34 -1.17 11.70 7.88
CA TYR A 34 -1.84 12.77 7.15
C TYR A 34 -2.66 13.65 8.09
N PHE A 35 -2.36 14.95 8.10
CA PHE A 35 -3.06 15.95 8.91
C PHE A 35 -3.66 17.01 7.99
N ARG A 36 -4.91 17.41 8.26
CA ARG A 36 -5.53 18.52 7.55
C ARG A 36 -4.71 19.78 7.71
N SER A 37 -4.52 20.53 6.64
CA SER A 37 -3.82 21.79 6.64
C SER A 37 -4.33 22.68 5.51
N ILE A 38 -4.13 23.99 5.66
CA ILE A 38 -4.41 24.95 4.58
C ILE A 38 -3.16 25.04 3.72
N LYS A 39 -3.34 24.89 2.41
CA LYS A 39 -2.31 25.06 1.38
C LYS A 39 -2.68 26.23 0.47
N LYS A 40 -1.68 26.86 -0.11
CA LYS A 40 -1.89 27.87 -1.15
C LYS A 40 -1.81 27.23 -2.52
N ARG A 41 -2.82 27.47 -3.36
CA ARG A 41 -2.89 27.02 -4.76
C ARG A 41 -3.17 28.22 -5.65
N LYS A 42 -2.64 28.22 -6.87
CA LYS A 42 -3.04 29.22 -7.88
C LYS A 42 -4.39 28.80 -8.49
N ASN A 43 -5.33 29.73 -8.52
CA ASN A 43 -6.58 29.57 -9.25
C ASN A 43 -6.36 29.72 -10.77
N ARG A 44 -7.43 29.54 -11.57
CA ARG A 44 -7.37 29.68 -13.04
C ARG A 44 -6.93 31.06 -13.53
N LEU A 45 -7.01 32.08 -12.68
CA LEU A 45 -6.57 33.45 -12.97
C LEU A 45 -5.14 33.73 -12.50
N GLY A 46 -4.42 32.70 -12.00
CA GLY A 46 -3.06 32.85 -11.52
C GLY A 46 -2.94 33.49 -10.13
N GLN A 47 -4.03 33.75 -9.44
CA GLN A 47 -4.06 34.32 -8.09
C GLN A 47 -3.92 33.22 -7.05
N TRP A 48 -3.21 33.52 -5.96
CA TRP A 48 -3.08 32.60 -4.83
C TRP A 48 -4.35 32.59 -3.98
N GLU A 49 -4.91 31.40 -3.78
CA GLU A 49 -6.04 31.17 -2.89
C GLU A 49 -5.70 30.08 -1.85
N ASP A 50 -6.33 30.18 -0.70
CA ASP A 50 -6.21 29.15 0.33
C ASP A 50 -7.14 27.98 -0.03
N CYS A 51 -6.61 26.77 -0.02
CA CYS A 51 -7.36 25.55 -0.25
C CYS A 51 -7.09 24.54 0.87
N GLU A 52 -8.09 23.72 1.17
CA GLU A 52 -7.90 22.58 2.05
C GLU A 52 -6.94 21.58 1.42
N GLY A 53 -6.07 21.04 2.23
CA GLY A 53 -5.10 20.02 1.82
C GLY A 53 -4.63 19.20 3.01
N TYR A 54 -3.62 18.37 2.77
CA TYR A 54 -3.03 17.54 3.80
C TYR A 54 -1.54 17.84 3.94
N LYS A 55 -1.07 17.85 5.17
CA LYS A 55 0.35 17.88 5.51
C LYS A 55 0.75 16.48 5.96
N VAL A 56 1.88 16.00 5.46
CA VAL A 56 2.49 14.76 5.89
C VAL A 56 3.42 15.02 7.07
N SER A 57 3.32 14.22 8.12
CA SER A 57 4.21 14.27 9.27
C SER A 57 4.59 12.87 9.72
N TYR A 58 5.88 12.61 9.78
CA TYR A 58 6.47 11.34 10.26
C TYR A 58 6.95 11.42 11.71
N LYS A 59 6.44 12.40 12.49
CA LYS A 59 6.88 12.60 13.88
C LYS A 59 6.44 11.46 14.81
N ASN A 60 5.28 10.88 14.51
CA ASN A 60 4.74 9.79 15.30
C ASN A 60 5.21 8.47 14.73
N PHE A 61 5.94 7.69 15.54
CA PHE A 61 6.39 6.37 15.18
C PHE A 61 6.99 6.30 13.76
N PRO A 62 8.17 6.91 13.54
CA PRO A 62 8.80 7.02 12.23
C PRO A 62 9.31 5.65 11.77
N MET A 63 8.55 5.01 10.91
CA MET A 63 8.81 3.68 10.37
C MET A 63 8.36 3.63 8.91
N GLY A 64 8.87 2.65 8.17
CA GLY A 64 8.45 2.41 6.81
C GLY A 64 6.93 2.23 6.68
N HIS A 65 6.39 2.63 5.54
CA HIS A 65 4.95 2.70 5.33
C HIS A 65 4.24 1.36 5.57
N GLY A 66 4.71 0.30 4.93
CA GLY A 66 4.12 -1.04 5.08
C GLY A 66 4.31 -1.61 6.49
N GLU A 67 5.50 -1.47 7.06
CA GLU A 67 5.80 -1.97 8.43
C GLU A 67 4.91 -1.27 9.45
N LYS A 68 4.76 0.05 9.33
CA LYS A 68 3.94 0.83 10.25
C LYS A 68 2.48 0.37 10.21
N SER A 69 1.94 0.09 9.02
CA SER A 69 0.58 -0.44 8.89
C SER A 69 0.41 -1.77 9.62
N VAL A 70 1.30 -2.72 9.40
CA VAL A 70 1.27 -4.02 10.09
C VAL A 70 1.30 -3.83 11.61
N ILE A 71 2.24 -3.02 12.11
CA ILE A 71 2.39 -2.81 13.55
C ILE A 71 1.16 -2.16 14.17
N LEU A 72 0.57 -1.14 13.51
CA LEU A 72 -0.64 -0.50 14.00
C LEU A 72 -1.82 -1.47 14.12
N VAL A 73 -1.97 -2.35 13.13
CA VAL A 73 -3.02 -3.38 13.17
C VAL A 73 -2.79 -4.37 14.31
N LEU A 74 -1.57 -4.88 14.46
CA LEU A 74 -1.24 -5.80 15.57
C LEU A 74 -1.43 -5.14 16.95
N LEU A 75 -1.05 -3.88 17.10
CA LEU A 75 -1.25 -3.12 18.34
C LEU A 75 -2.73 -2.85 18.63
N SER A 76 -3.61 -2.87 17.62
CA SER A 76 -5.05 -2.78 17.83
C SER A 76 -5.68 -4.09 18.36
N GLY A 77 -4.91 -5.17 18.44
CA GLY A 77 -5.34 -6.48 18.90
C GLY A 77 -5.90 -7.39 17.81
N LEU A 78 -5.78 -7.00 16.54
CA LEU A 78 -6.14 -7.87 15.41
C LEU A 78 -4.99 -8.84 15.12
N GLU A 79 -5.29 -10.13 15.08
CA GLU A 79 -4.35 -11.16 14.64
C GLU A 79 -4.29 -11.18 13.11
N LEU A 80 -3.08 -11.25 12.59
CA LEU A 80 -2.81 -11.36 11.16
C LEU A 80 -2.01 -12.64 10.89
N THR A 81 -2.28 -13.28 9.77
CA THR A 81 -1.44 -14.36 9.25
C THR A 81 -0.14 -13.80 8.66
N ASP A 82 0.88 -14.65 8.50
CA ASP A 82 2.14 -14.28 7.83
C ASP A 82 1.89 -13.71 6.44
N ALA A 83 0.97 -14.33 5.69
CA ALA A 83 0.60 -13.88 4.35
C ALA A 83 0.01 -12.46 4.34
N GLU A 84 -0.89 -12.15 5.29
CA GLU A 84 -1.50 -10.83 5.44
C GLU A 84 -0.47 -9.77 5.85
N MET A 85 0.37 -10.09 6.84
CA MET A 85 1.45 -9.20 7.28
C MET A 85 2.42 -8.88 6.14
N LEU A 86 2.85 -9.89 5.38
CA LEU A 86 3.78 -9.71 4.26
C LEU A 86 3.12 -8.99 3.08
N ALA A 87 1.84 -9.25 2.80
CA ALA A 87 1.10 -8.53 1.77
C ALA A 87 0.98 -7.04 2.11
N MET A 88 0.65 -6.71 3.36
CA MET A 88 0.61 -5.33 3.85
C MET A 88 2.00 -4.68 3.85
N ARG A 89 3.04 -5.41 4.28
CA ARG A 89 4.42 -4.90 4.30
C ARG A 89 4.94 -4.52 2.91
N TRP A 90 4.66 -5.36 1.92
CA TRP A 90 5.26 -5.27 0.60
C TRP A 90 4.32 -4.76 -0.50
N HIS A 91 3.13 -4.22 -0.13
CA HIS A 91 2.15 -3.73 -1.11
C HIS A 91 2.69 -2.67 -2.07
N MET A 92 3.63 -1.83 -1.60
CA MET A 92 4.30 -0.82 -2.43
C MET A 92 5.25 -1.44 -3.48
N GLY A 93 5.46 -2.75 -3.45
CA GLY A 93 6.35 -3.44 -4.38
C GLY A 93 7.78 -2.88 -4.33
N ALA A 94 8.38 -2.68 -5.49
CA ALA A 94 9.75 -2.15 -5.60
C ALA A 94 9.96 -0.78 -4.94
N TRP A 95 8.91 0.03 -4.81
CA TRP A 95 8.97 1.33 -4.13
C TRP A 95 9.11 1.22 -2.61
N GLY A 96 8.74 0.08 -2.03
CA GLY A 96 8.90 -0.22 -0.61
C GLY A 96 10.17 -0.98 -0.26
N VAL A 97 11.02 -1.28 -1.27
CA VAL A 97 12.26 -2.04 -1.12
C VAL A 97 13.47 -1.11 -1.13
N ASN A 98 14.36 -1.26 -0.17
CA ASN A 98 15.65 -0.60 -0.24
C ASN A 98 16.54 -1.31 -1.27
N MET A 99 16.61 -0.77 -2.49
CA MET A 99 17.37 -1.35 -3.61
C MET A 99 18.89 -1.39 -3.39
N THR A 100 19.41 -0.77 -2.34
CA THR A 100 20.82 -0.89 -1.93
C THR A 100 21.05 -1.96 -0.87
N SER A 101 19.96 -2.51 -0.30
CA SER A 101 20.00 -3.60 0.67
C SER A 101 19.72 -4.93 -0.02
N PHE A 102 20.75 -5.77 -0.09
CA PHE A 102 20.59 -7.13 -0.63
C PHE A 102 19.63 -7.99 0.19
N GLU A 103 19.58 -7.76 1.50
CA GLU A 103 18.63 -8.43 2.41
C GLU A 103 17.19 -8.06 2.09
N ASP A 104 16.88 -6.77 1.93
CA ASP A 104 15.54 -6.29 1.59
C ASP A 104 15.06 -6.87 0.26
N MET A 105 15.91 -6.84 -0.76
CA MET A 105 15.58 -7.42 -2.07
C MET A 105 15.26 -8.92 -1.97
N ARG A 106 16.06 -9.68 -1.24
CA ARG A 106 15.84 -11.13 -1.03
C ARG A 106 14.56 -11.40 -0.23
N ASN A 107 14.29 -10.62 0.81
CA ASN A 107 13.10 -10.78 1.62
C ASN A 107 11.82 -10.49 0.81
N TYR A 108 11.84 -9.45 0.00
CA TYR A 108 10.72 -9.13 -0.89
C TYR A 108 10.49 -10.23 -1.93
N ASP A 109 11.55 -10.74 -2.56
CA ASP A 109 11.45 -11.80 -3.55
C ASP A 109 10.97 -13.13 -2.94
N ALA A 110 11.46 -13.48 -1.76
CA ALA A 110 10.99 -14.63 -1.00
C ALA A 110 9.51 -14.48 -0.60
N ALA A 111 9.10 -13.29 -0.14
CA ALA A 111 7.71 -13.02 0.23
C ALA A 111 6.77 -13.24 -0.96
N LYS A 112 7.09 -12.74 -2.15
CA LYS A 112 6.28 -12.96 -3.35
C LYS A 112 6.23 -14.42 -3.79
N THR A 113 7.35 -15.13 -3.64
CA THR A 113 7.45 -16.54 -4.05
C THR A 113 6.64 -17.45 -3.12
N LEU A 114 6.69 -17.19 -1.81
CA LEU A 114 6.05 -18.03 -0.80
C LEU A 114 4.58 -17.66 -0.55
N TYR A 115 4.20 -16.41 -0.75
CA TYR A 115 2.89 -15.89 -0.42
C TYR A 115 2.25 -15.13 -1.59
N PRO A 116 1.45 -15.80 -2.43
CA PRO A 116 0.79 -15.18 -3.60
C PRO A 116 -0.03 -13.92 -3.25
N LEU A 117 -0.56 -13.84 -2.03
CA LEU A 117 -1.30 -12.67 -1.53
C LEU A 117 -0.50 -11.37 -1.65
N VAL A 118 0.82 -11.41 -1.49
CA VAL A 118 1.71 -10.24 -1.66
C VAL A 118 1.56 -9.64 -3.06
N SER A 119 1.60 -10.48 -4.08
CA SER A 119 1.48 -10.04 -5.48
C SER A 119 0.05 -9.59 -5.81
N ILE A 120 -0.96 -10.22 -5.22
CA ILE A 120 -2.37 -9.85 -5.42
C ILE A 120 -2.65 -8.46 -4.86
N VAL A 121 -2.26 -8.20 -3.62
CA VAL A 121 -2.48 -6.89 -2.96
C VAL A 121 -1.70 -5.80 -3.67
N GLN A 122 -0.43 -6.04 -4.02
CA GLN A 122 0.39 -5.10 -4.79
C GLN A 122 -0.24 -4.74 -6.14
N ALA A 123 -0.70 -5.74 -6.89
CA ALA A 123 -1.35 -5.51 -8.18
C ALA A 123 -2.67 -4.74 -8.03
N GLY A 124 -3.47 -5.11 -7.03
CA GLY A 124 -4.74 -4.44 -6.72
C GLY A 124 -4.55 -2.97 -6.37
N ASP A 125 -3.61 -2.66 -5.48
CA ASP A 125 -3.27 -1.30 -5.10
C ASP A 125 -2.75 -0.47 -6.30
N SER A 126 -1.83 -1.02 -7.08
CA SER A 126 -1.31 -0.38 -8.29
C SER A 126 -2.41 -0.09 -9.33
N LEU A 127 -3.36 -1.01 -9.52
CA LEU A 127 -4.50 -0.81 -10.42
C LEU A 127 -5.46 0.24 -9.87
N ALA A 128 -5.76 0.23 -8.57
CA ALA A 128 -6.61 1.22 -7.94
C ALA A 128 -6.03 2.63 -8.09
N ALA A 129 -4.75 2.81 -7.78
CA ALA A 129 -4.05 4.09 -7.93
C ALA A 129 -4.05 4.58 -9.39
N SER A 130 -3.82 3.69 -10.37
CA SER A 130 -3.72 4.07 -11.78
C SER A 130 -5.07 4.29 -12.46
N ILE A 131 -6.15 3.63 -12.02
CA ILE A 131 -7.47 3.66 -12.67
C ILE A 131 -8.46 4.53 -11.90
N LEU A 132 -8.52 4.38 -10.57
CA LEU A 132 -9.56 4.99 -9.75
C LEU A 132 -9.16 6.36 -9.22
N GLU A 133 -7.88 6.58 -8.89
CA GLU A 133 -7.40 7.84 -8.30
C GLU A 133 -7.05 8.90 -9.35
N ARG A 134 -6.98 8.55 -10.62
CA ARG A 134 -6.75 9.48 -11.74
C ARG A 134 -7.87 10.50 -11.98
N LYS A 135 -8.96 10.47 -11.24
CA LYS A 135 -10.05 11.44 -11.35
C LYS A 135 -9.60 12.81 -10.82
N GLY A 136 -8.99 13.60 -11.67
CA GLY A 136 -8.54 14.96 -11.37
C GLY A 136 -7.29 15.43 -12.10
N ALA A 137 -6.59 14.56 -12.79
CA ALA A 137 -5.65 15.01 -13.80
C ALA A 137 -6.50 15.52 -15.00
N ASP A 138 -6.59 16.84 -15.15
CA ASP A 138 -7.15 17.45 -16.36
C ASP A 138 -6.40 16.84 -17.54
N LEU A 139 -7.11 16.05 -18.36
CA LEU A 139 -6.57 15.45 -19.59
C LEU A 139 -6.15 16.52 -20.60
N ASP A 140 -6.46 17.79 -20.30
CA ASP A 140 -6.11 18.97 -21.10
C ASP A 140 -4.67 19.47 -20.86
N GLU A 141 -3.91 18.84 -19.93
CA GLU A 141 -2.49 19.18 -19.68
C GLU A 141 -1.50 18.13 -20.25
N LEU A 142 -1.98 17.15 -21.03
CA LEU A 142 -1.16 16.20 -21.78
C LEU A 142 -1.11 16.58 -23.26
#